data_c53bd006b04024f784e0ec7a90a83d62
#
_entry.id   c53bd006b04024f784e0ec7a90a83d62
#
_cell.length_a   1.000
_cell.length_b   1.000
_cell.length_c   1.000
_cell.angle_alpha   90.00
_cell.angle_beta   90.00
_cell.angle_gamma   90.00
#
_symmetry.space_group_name_H-M   'P 1'
#
loop_
_entity.id
_entity.type
_entity.pdbx_description
1 polymer ?
#
loop_
_entity_poly.entity_id
_entity_poly.type
_entity_poly.pdbx_seq_one_letter_code
_entity_poly.pdbx_strand_id
1 'polypeptide(L)'
;MLTRLLKARLPEGTQYLVDRPMRIRLVFVVLGSVLVAGLEMVALASIIPLVSLLTSGELGSPVLEGLLARFGAVTVPEQTVAFAVVIVLAFLLKAILVLAFRWWTMGFTNQNLIRTSATLLRYYLRADYGLHLTRTVGTLVNNVTGTSSMAYTGVVNASVTFLTEAVTLVAVAVVVGVSMPLTGLGMALYFLAVAWVIKTVIRRPASRLGWALVTTGERANTAALQGLENYKDVKIRGNDSAFMEEYRAARMESAEATRLKMILTMMPRYVLEVAFVAAIAALVAVAFIQGRGGEAFGSLALLAMAGFRVLPSMAALMATTNEIRTSWPAFERTTAELAAAQPVLHAADRPYERITFEESIEVRDASFTYPGKTEPVLRDIDLRIPFGSSYAFVGGSGAGKTTLVDLVIGFHHAQRGGVYVDGVELEANPRGWWDNVAFVPQSVTVVNGTVLHNVLLDVEAAQTADRAEVERVLREAQLGQWLDELPDGLDTVIGEGAVGVSGGQRQRLGIARALFRRPRLLVLDEATSALDNLTERRVTEVIESLRGRITVIVVAHRLSTVKRCDQIVLMDQGRIIGQGTFAGLQETSPEFRELVRLGDLST
;
A
#
# COMPACT_ATOMS: atom_id res chain seq x y z
N MET A 1 29.36 13.05 9.22
CA MET A 1 29.99 11.94 8.50
C MET A 1 29.10 10.70 8.43
N LEU A 2 28.49 10.24 9.53
CA LEU A 2 27.54 9.11 9.55
C LEU A 2 26.31 9.32 8.63
N THR A 3 25.74 10.50 8.58
CA THR A 3 24.59 10.84 7.72
C THR A 3 24.90 10.80 6.22
N ARG A 4 26.14 11.03 5.80
CA ARG A 4 26.56 10.90 4.39
C ARG A 4 26.84 9.45 3.98
N LEU A 5 27.34 8.63 4.90
CA LEU A 5 27.57 7.18 4.67
C LEU A 5 26.26 6.39 4.64
N LEU A 6 25.25 6.80 5.43
CA LEU A 6 23.91 6.22 5.41
C LEU A 6 23.14 6.62 4.13
N LYS A 7 23.27 7.85 3.65
CA LYS A 7 22.62 8.30 2.40
C LYS A 7 23.09 7.54 1.15
N ALA A 8 24.35 7.09 1.11
CA ALA A 8 24.90 6.36 -0.04
C ALA A 8 24.43 4.89 -0.15
N ARG A 9 23.70 4.36 0.85
CA ARG A 9 23.21 2.95 0.89
C ARG A 9 21.72 2.78 1.08
N LEU A 10 20.98 3.86 1.35
CA LEU A 10 19.53 3.79 1.52
C LEU A 10 18.84 4.04 0.18
N PRO A 11 17.77 3.28 -0.15
CA PRO A 11 17.00 3.47 -1.37
C PRO A 11 16.45 4.90 -1.49
N GLU A 12 16.30 5.37 -2.73
CA GLU A 12 15.59 6.61 -3.02
C GLU A 12 14.19 6.56 -2.42
N GLY A 13 13.73 7.67 -1.83
CA GLY A 13 12.41 7.72 -1.17
C GLY A 13 12.40 7.34 0.30
N THR A 14 13.50 6.83 0.89
CA THR A 14 13.57 6.57 2.35
C THR A 14 13.26 7.82 3.18
N GLN A 15 13.57 9.02 2.67
CA GLN A 15 13.25 10.29 3.33
C GLN A 15 11.74 10.54 3.48
N TYR A 16 10.90 9.96 2.64
CA TYR A 16 9.46 10.09 2.68
C TYR A 16 8.81 9.06 3.62
N LEU A 17 9.50 7.95 3.84
CA LEU A 17 9.09 6.95 4.81
C LEU A 17 9.48 7.37 6.24
N VAL A 18 10.63 8.06 6.40
CA VAL A 18 11.14 8.58 7.67
C VAL A 18 11.07 10.10 7.65
N ASP A 19 9.87 10.64 7.86
CA ASP A 19 9.59 12.07 7.91
C ASP A 19 10.23 12.77 9.14
N ARG A 20 10.16 14.11 9.19
CA ARG A 20 10.75 14.87 10.29
C ARG A 20 10.18 14.50 11.66
N PRO A 21 8.85 14.35 11.85
CA PRO A 21 8.29 13.88 13.12
C PRO A 21 8.80 12.49 13.52
N MET A 22 8.93 11.57 12.57
CA MET A 22 9.45 10.23 12.83
C MET A 22 10.90 10.26 13.27
N ARG A 23 11.74 11.11 12.68
CA ARG A 23 13.15 11.27 13.09
C ARG A 23 13.26 11.73 14.55
N ILE A 24 12.43 12.67 14.97
CA ILE A 24 12.40 13.13 16.37
C ILE A 24 11.99 11.98 17.29
N ARG A 25 10.95 11.23 16.94
CA ARG A 25 10.51 10.05 17.72
C ARG A 25 11.58 8.96 17.79
N LEU A 26 12.34 8.74 16.71
CA LEU A 26 13.48 7.81 16.73
C LEU A 26 14.59 8.24 17.70
N VAL A 27 14.82 9.54 17.91
CA VAL A 27 15.73 10.02 18.97
C VAL A 27 15.19 9.63 20.35
N PHE A 28 13.89 9.78 20.60
CA PHE A 28 13.27 9.31 21.85
C PHE A 28 13.34 7.78 22.01
N VAL A 29 13.30 7.03 20.91
CA VAL A 29 13.53 5.57 20.93
C VAL A 29 14.95 5.27 21.40
N VAL A 30 15.97 5.99 20.89
CA VAL A 30 17.36 5.82 21.34
C VAL A 30 17.48 6.11 22.84
N LEU A 31 16.96 7.25 23.30
CA LEU A 31 16.99 7.65 24.71
C LEU A 31 16.24 6.63 25.60
N GLY A 32 15.06 6.20 25.17
CA GLY A 32 14.28 5.17 25.87
C GLY A 32 15.00 3.82 25.91
N SER A 33 15.69 3.44 24.83
CA SER A 33 16.49 2.21 24.81
C SER A 33 17.67 2.27 25.80
N VAL A 34 18.32 3.42 25.93
CA VAL A 34 19.38 3.63 26.93
C VAL A 34 18.79 3.55 28.35
N LEU A 35 17.65 4.16 28.60
CA LEU A 35 16.94 4.08 29.88
C LEU A 35 16.59 2.64 30.23
N VAL A 36 15.99 1.90 29.30
CA VAL A 36 15.63 0.48 29.48
C VAL A 36 16.88 -0.35 29.79
N ALA A 37 17.97 -0.17 29.04
CA ALA A 37 19.23 -0.86 29.29
C ALA A 37 19.79 -0.51 30.68
N GLY A 38 19.72 0.74 31.08
CA GLY A 38 20.12 1.18 32.44
C GLY A 38 19.31 0.49 33.55
N LEU A 39 17.98 0.45 33.42
CA LEU A 39 17.09 -0.25 34.33
C LEU A 39 17.40 -1.76 34.41
N GLU A 40 17.75 -2.36 33.26
CA GLU A 40 18.16 -3.77 33.22
C GLU A 40 19.47 -4.01 33.94
N MET A 41 20.43 -3.10 33.80
CA MET A 41 21.71 -3.20 34.53
C MET A 41 21.52 -3.06 36.04
N VAL A 42 20.70 -2.11 36.49
CA VAL A 42 20.36 -1.94 37.90
C VAL A 42 19.68 -3.19 38.45
N ALA A 43 18.73 -3.76 37.72
CA ALA A 43 18.03 -4.98 38.11
C ALA A 43 18.98 -6.20 38.19
N LEU A 44 19.92 -6.35 37.28
CA LEU A 44 20.93 -7.41 37.32
C LEU A 44 21.93 -7.18 38.45
N ALA A 45 22.41 -5.95 38.62
CA ALA A 45 23.38 -5.60 39.67
C ALA A 45 22.79 -5.80 41.07
N SER A 46 21.49 -5.65 41.27
CA SER A 46 20.82 -5.87 42.55
C SER A 46 20.84 -7.32 43.04
N ILE A 47 21.11 -8.30 42.17
CA ILE A 47 21.23 -9.70 42.56
C ILE A 47 22.53 -9.97 43.31
N ILE A 48 23.62 -9.23 43.02
CA ILE A 48 24.94 -9.43 43.65
C ILE A 48 24.88 -9.22 45.16
N PRO A 49 24.32 -8.11 45.71
CA PRO A 49 24.17 -7.91 47.13
C PRO A 49 23.28 -8.98 47.81
N LEU A 50 22.25 -9.48 47.08
CA LEU A 50 21.41 -10.56 47.62
C LEU A 50 22.21 -11.86 47.83
N VAL A 51 23.05 -12.21 46.85
CA VAL A 51 23.92 -13.39 46.96
C VAL A 51 24.96 -13.19 48.04
N SER A 52 25.58 -12.00 48.17
CA SER A 52 26.55 -11.74 49.25
C SER A 52 25.91 -11.82 50.65
N LEU A 53 24.68 -11.30 50.81
CA LEU A 53 23.94 -11.38 52.07
C LEU A 53 23.65 -12.83 52.48
N LEU A 54 23.34 -13.71 51.49
CA LEU A 54 23.09 -15.14 51.74
C LEU A 54 24.38 -15.94 52.02
N THR A 55 25.53 -15.52 51.52
CA THR A 55 26.80 -16.26 51.62
C THR A 55 27.69 -15.76 52.77
N SER A 56 27.82 -14.44 52.93
CA SER A 56 28.69 -13.80 53.91
C SER A 56 27.94 -13.13 55.07
N GLY A 57 26.61 -12.98 54.98
CA GLY A 57 25.82 -12.25 55.97
C GLY A 57 25.95 -10.73 55.88
N GLU A 58 26.66 -10.20 54.89
CA GLU A 58 26.91 -8.77 54.71
C GLU A 58 26.44 -8.32 53.33
N LEU A 59 25.79 -7.13 53.23
CA LEU A 59 25.31 -6.56 51.97
C LEU A 59 26.43 -6.00 51.08
N GLY A 60 27.65 -5.87 51.68
CA GLY A 60 28.81 -5.32 50.94
C GLY A 60 28.67 -3.86 50.54
N SER A 61 27.62 -3.15 50.98
CA SER A 61 27.37 -1.75 50.67
C SER A 61 26.72 -1.04 51.86
N PRO A 62 27.45 -0.12 52.52
CA PRO A 62 26.95 0.62 53.70
C PRO A 62 25.74 1.51 53.36
N VAL A 63 25.59 1.91 52.11
CA VAL A 63 24.44 2.70 51.65
C VAL A 63 23.15 1.86 51.63
N LEU A 64 23.23 0.61 51.18
CA LEU A 64 22.10 -0.31 51.15
C LEU A 64 21.71 -0.74 52.57
N GLU A 65 22.68 -1.00 53.44
CA GLU A 65 22.44 -1.32 54.85
C GLU A 65 21.73 -0.17 55.60
N GLY A 66 22.21 1.08 55.40
CA GLY A 66 21.57 2.25 55.98
C GLY A 66 20.16 2.51 55.44
N LEU A 67 19.90 2.14 54.21
CA LEU A 67 18.57 2.28 53.56
C LEU A 67 17.60 1.23 54.13
N LEU A 68 18.02 -0.03 54.28
CA LEU A 68 17.20 -1.11 54.84
C LEU A 68 16.95 -0.92 56.34
N ALA A 69 17.92 -0.41 57.08
CA ALA A 69 17.75 -0.08 58.50
C ALA A 69 16.66 0.99 58.73
N ARG A 70 16.50 1.95 57.80
CA ARG A 70 15.40 2.95 57.82
C ARG A 70 14.01 2.32 57.68
N PHE A 71 13.91 1.16 57.02
CA PHE A 71 12.68 0.40 56.87
C PHE A 71 12.49 -0.65 58.00
N GLY A 72 13.32 -0.62 59.05
CA GLY A 72 13.20 -1.48 60.20
C GLY A 72 13.84 -2.87 60.07
N ALA A 73 14.58 -3.13 59.00
CA ALA A 73 15.28 -4.39 58.78
C ALA A 73 16.69 -4.31 59.36
N VAL A 74 16.85 -4.81 60.61
CA VAL A 74 18.09 -4.74 61.35
C VAL A 74 18.82 -6.10 61.38
N THR A 75 18.07 -7.19 61.41
CA THR A 75 18.65 -8.55 61.39
C THR A 75 18.89 -9.07 59.98
N VAL A 76 19.87 -9.96 59.80
CA VAL A 76 20.18 -10.54 58.47
C VAL A 76 18.96 -11.18 57.77
N PRO A 77 18.09 -11.95 58.47
CA PRO A 77 16.87 -12.46 57.83
C PRO A 77 15.90 -11.37 57.41
N GLU A 78 15.71 -10.31 58.21
CA GLU A 78 14.83 -9.17 57.84
C GLU A 78 15.38 -8.40 56.67
N GLN A 79 16.69 -8.15 56.63
CA GLN A 79 17.37 -7.52 55.50
C GLN A 79 17.23 -8.34 54.21
N THR A 80 17.36 -9.68 54.32
CA THR A 80 17.20 -10.57 53.16
C THR A 80 15.80 -10.50 52.57
N VAL A 81 14.76 -10.56 53.42
CA VAL A 81 13.36 -10.49 53.00
C VAL A 81 13.05 -9.10 52.40
N ALA A 82 13.44 -8.03 53.13
CA ALA A 82 13.19 -6.67 52.65
C ALA A 82 13.88 -6.39 51.32
N PHE A 83 15.11 -6.83 51.13
CA PHE A 83 15.86 -6.64 49.90
C PHE A 83 15.28 -7.48 48.74
N ALA A 84 14.85 -8.72 49.03
CA ALA A 84 14.15 -9.54 48.04
C ALA A 84 12.85 -8.87 47.54
N VAL A 85 12.07 -8.28 48.47
CA VAL A 85 10.85 -7.53 48.10
C VAL A 85 11.21 -6.31 47.25
N VAL A 86 12.25 -5.54 47.58
CA VAL A 86 12.71 -4.39 46.78
C VAL A 86 13.11 -4.83 45.37
N ILE A 87 13.83 -5.96 45.25
CA ILE A 87 14.19 -6.51 43.91
C ILE A 87 12.94 -6.85 43.12
N VAL A 88 11.96 -7.55 43.69
CA VAL A 88 10.71 -7.91 42.99
C VAL A 88 9.97 -6.67 42.53
N LEU A 89 9.85 -5.64 43.38
CA LEU A 89 9.21 -4.37 43.02
C LEU A 89 9.97 -3.63 41.90
N ALA A 90 11.31 -3.64 41.96
CA ALA A 90 12.14 -3.04 40.90
C ALA A 90 11.97 -3.76 39.54
N PHE A 91 11.92 -5.12 39.57
CA PHE A 91 11.65 -5.89 38.35
C PHE A 91 10.24 -5.68 37.83
N LEU A 92 9.24 -5.54 38.69
CA LEU A 92 7.86 -5.23 38.31
C LEU A 92 7.78 -3.85 37.66
N LEU A 93 8.37 -2.84 38.31
CA LEU A 93 8.42 -1.47 37.75
C LEU A 93 9.14 -1.44 36.40
N LYS A 94 10.28 -2.11 36.27
CA LYS A 94 11.00 -2.27 35.03
C LYS A 94 10.09 -2.89 33.93
N ALA A 95 9.40 -3.99 34.26
CA ALA A 95 8.53 -4.68 33.29
C ALA A 95 7.43 -3.75 32.78
N ILE A 96 6.79 -2.98 33.66
CA ILE A 96 5.77 -2.00 33.31
C ILE A 96 6.35 -0.92 32.39
N LEU A 97 7.51 -0.36 32.74
CA LEU A 97 8.16 0.68 31.90
C LEU A 97 8.58 0.17 30.52
N VAL A 98 9.11 -1.06 30.46
CA VAL A 98 9.47 -1.69 29.18
C VAL A 98 8.24 -1.94 28.31
N LEU A 99 7.14 -2.43 28.90
CA LEU A 99 5.88 -2.63 28.17
C LEU A 99 5.29 -1.30 27.67
N ALA A 100 5.28 -0.28 28.53
CA ALA A 100 4.80 1.05 28.14
C ALA A 100 5.65 1.65 27.00
N PHE A 101 6.97 1.49 27.07
CA PHE A 101 7.88 1.94 26.01
C PHE A 101 7.66 1.19 24.70
N ARG A 102 7.47 -0.13 24.74
CA ARG A 102 7.15 -0.94 23.55
C ARG A 102 5.79 -0.57 22.96
N TRP A 103 4.77 -0.38 23.81
CA TRP A 103 3.45 0.07 23.38
C TRP A 103 3.52 1.41 22.64
N TRP A 104 4.22 2.39 23.21
CA TRP A 104 4.42 3.68 22.60
C TRP A 104 5.16 3.57 21.25
N THR A 105 6.23 2.76 21.21
CA THR A 105 7.03 2.57 19.98
C THR A 105 6.22 1.92 18.87
N MET A 106 5.46 0.87 19.17
CA MET A 106 4.59 0.21 18.19
C MET A 106 3.46 1.15 17.73
N GLY A 107 2.93 1.98 18.62
CA GLY A 107 1.87 2.92 18.30
C GLY A 107 2.27 3.89 17.19
N PHE A 108 3.42 4.54 17.30
CA PHE A 108 3.85 5.49 16.28
C PHE A 108 4.29 4.82 14.97
N THR A 109 4.89 3.64 15.03
CA THR A 109 5.26 2.90 13.80
C THR A 109 4.04 2.45 13.03
N ASN A 110 2.99 1.98 13.70
CA ASN A 110 1.72 1.63 13.06
C ASN A 110 1.01 2.86 12.47
N GLN A 111 1.02 4.01 13.17
CA GLN A 111 0.47 5.25 12.61
C GLN A 111 1.19 5.67 11.33
N ASN A 112 2.52 5.51 11.26
CA ASN A 112 3.27 5.81 10.04
C ASN A 112 3.00 4.79 8.93
N LEU A 113 2.81 3.51 9.25
CA LEU A 113 2.35 2.50 8.29
C LEU A 113 1.02 2.91 7.66
N ILE A 114 0.03 3.28 8.49
CA ILE A 114 -1.29 3.73 8.01
C ILE A 114 -1.15 4.93 7.07
N ARG A 115 -0.34 5.94 7.46
CA ARG A 115 -0.08 7.11 6.60
C ARG A 115 0.56 6.72 5.27
N THR A 116 1.55 5.83 5.29
CA THR A 116 2.22 5.35 4.07
C THR A 116 1.25 4.61 3.17
N SER A 117 0.46 3.69 3.72
CA SER A 117 -0.56 2.95 2.96
C SER A 117 -1.60 3.89 2.35
N ALA A 118 -2.09 4.88 3.11
CA ALA A 118 -3.01 5.89 2.61
C ALA A 118 -2.37 6.78 1.53
N THR A 119 -1.09 7.15 1.69
CA THR A 119 -0.35 7.92 0.68
C THR A 119 -0.19 7.15 -0.62
N LEU A 120 0.14 5.85 -0.54
CA LEU A 120 0.25 4.99 -1.73
C LEU A 120 -1.11 4.81 -2.42
N LEU A 121 -2.18 4.60 -1.66
CA LEU A 121 -3.53 4.52 -2.23
C LEU A 121 -3.91 5.83 -2.92
N ARG A 122 -3.69 6.98 -2.26
CA ARG A 122 -3.92 8.31 -2.85
C ARG A 122 -3.08 8.53 -4.12
N TYR A 123 -1.84 8.07 -4.13
CA TYR A 123 -0.99 8.10 -5.32
C TYR A 123 -1.59 7.29 -6.46
N TYR A 124 -1.98 6.04 -6.23
CA TYR A 124 -2.56 5.20 -7.27
C TYR A 124 -3.88 5.75 -7.81
N LEU A 125 -4.70 6.37 -6.96
CA LEU A 125 -5.93 7.02 -7.39
C LEU A 125 -5.72 8.33 -8.18
N ARG A 126 -4.52 8.95 -8.08
CA ARG A 126 -4.18 10.22 -8.75
C ARG A 126 -3.10 10.07 -9.83
N ALA A 127 -2.54 8.89 -9.97
CA ALA A 127 -1.53 8.61 -10.99
C ALA A 127 -2.14 8.61 -12.39
N ASP A 128 -1.28 8.87 -13.37
CA ASP A 128 -1.67 8.81 -14.77
C ASP A 128 -2.24 7.44 -15.15
N TYR A 129 -3.20 7.44 -16.05
CA TYR A 129 -3.88 6.22 -16.51
C TYR A 129 -2.91 5.16 -17.04
N GLY A 130 -1.77 5.57 -17.61
CA GLY A 130 -0.69 4.67 -18.05
C GLY A 130 -0.16 3.74 -16.97
N LEU A 131 -0.18 4.15 -15.70
CA LEU A 131 0.20 3.28 -14.57
C LEU A 131 -0.78 2.11 -14.42
N HIS A 132 -2.08 2.38 -14.54
CA HIS A 132 -3.13 1.36 -14.44
C HIS A 132 -3.16 0.40 -15.62
N LEU A 133 -2.69 0.81 -16.78
CA LEU A 133 -2.52 -0.07 -17.96
C LEU A 133 -1.35 -1.04 -17.83
N THR A 134 -0.34 -0.69 -17.02
CA THR A 134 0.89 -1.48 -16.88
C THR A 134 0.92 -2.35 -15.62
N ARG A 135 0.01 -2.12 -14.66
CA ARG A 135 -0.03 -2.83 -13.38
C ARG A 135 -1.40 -3.42 -13.09
N THR A 136 -1.42 -4.63 -12.53
CA THR A 136 -2.68 -5.27 -12.12
C THR A 136 -3.19 -4.67 -10.80
N VAL A 137 -4.50 -4.68 -10.61
CA VAL A 137 -5.13 -4.26 -9.34
C VAL A 137 -4.57 -5.05 -8.15
N GLY A 138 -4.32 -6.36 -8.34
CA GLY A 138 -3.71 -7.22 -7.31
C GLY A 138 -2.34 -6.73 -6.87
N THR A 139 -1.49 -6.26 -7.81
CA THR A 139 -0.19 -5.65 -7.51
C THR A 139 -0.35 -4.36 -6.70
N LEU A 140 -1.26 -3.47 -7.11
CA LEU A 140 -1.49 -2.20 -6.43
C LEU A 140 -2.00 -2.41 -4.99
N VAL A 141 -2.98 -3.29 -4.82
CA VAL A 141 -3.50 -3.67 -3.49
C VAL A 141 -2.41 -4.28 -2.61
N ASN A 142 -1.61 -5.21 -3.16
CA ASN A 142 -0.50 -5.82 -2.41
C ASN A 142 0.55 -4.79 -1.98
N ASN A 143 0.85 -3.79 -2.79
CA ASN A 143 1.78 -2.71 -2.42
C ASN A 143 1.25 -1.87 -1.25
N VAL A 144 -0.06 -1.53 -1.26
CA VAL A 144 -0.71 -0.75 -0.20
C VAL A 144 -0.79 -1.53 1.11
N THR A 145 -1.08 -2.83 1.08
CA THR A 145 -1.36 -3.65 2.27
C THR A 145 -0.19 -4.51 2.70
N GLY A 146 0.23 -5.46 1.87
CA GLY A 146 1.21 -6.48 2.19
C GLY A 146 2.64 -5.96 2.21
N THR A 147 3.07 -5.37 1.08
CA THR A 147 4.46 -4.91 0.90
C THR A 147 4.82 -3.78 1.87
N SER A 148 3.94 -2.78 2.03
CA SER A 148 4.13 -1.69 2.99
C SER A 148 4.17 -2.20 4.44
N SER A 149 3.30 -3.15 4.80
CA SER A 149 3.32 -3.77 6.12
C SER A 149 4.63 -4.52 6.39
N MET A 150 5.11 -5.31 5.41
CA MET A 150 6.39 -6.02 5.50
C MET A 150 7.58 -5.05 5.62
N ALA A 151 7.54 -3.91 4.92
CA ALA A 151 8.57 -2.87 5.02
C ALA A 151 8.64 -2.27 6.43
N TYR A 152 7.49 -1.93 7.03
CA TYR A 152 7.45 -1.35 8.38
C TYR A 152 7.77 -2.36 9.47
N THR A 153 7.14 -3.54 9.46
CA THR A 153 7.36 -4.54 10.50
C THR A 153 8.77 -5.15 10.42
N GLY A 154 9.24 -5.46 9.21
CA GLY A 154 10.48 -6.17 9.00
C GLY A 154 11.72 -5.28 8.89
N VAL A 155 11.59 -3.98 8.56
CA VAL A 155 12.75 -3.08 8.53
C VAL A 155 12.67 -2.03 9.63
N VAL A 156 11.58 -1.28 9.74
CA VAL A 156 11.50 -0.17 10.71
C VAL A 156 11.45 -0.69 12.13
N ASN A 157 10.48 -1.55 12.48
CA ASN A 157 10.36 -2.14 13.82
C ASN A 157 11.57 -3.02 14.19
N ALA A 158 12.06 -3.81 13.24
CA ALA A 158 13.25 -4.62 13.46
C ALA A 158 14.49 -3.76 13.72
N SER A 159 14.64 -2.61 13.05
CA SER A 159 15.74 -1.66 13.29
C SER A 159 15.66 -1.03 14.68
N VAL A 160 14.45 -0.71 15.16
CA VAL A 160 14.23 -0.22 16.53
C VAL A 160 14.62 -1.29 17.55
N THR A 161 14.17 -2.53 17.36
CA THR A 161 14.51 -3.65 18.25
C THR A 161 16.01 -3.93 18.22
N PHE A 162 16.63 -3.92 17.03
CA PHE A 162 18.08 -4.07 16.88
C PHE A 162 18.84 -3.02 17.70
N LEU A 163 18.43 -1.77 17.61
CA LEU A 163 19.07 -0.68 18.36
C LEU A 163 18.95 -0.88 19.87
N THR A 164 17.76 -1.23 20.36
CA THR A 164 17.50 -1.46 21.78
C THR A 164 18.37 -2.60 22.31
N GLU A 165 18.39 -3.74 21.61
CA GLU A 165 19.19 -4.90 22.04
C GLU A 165 20.70 -4.66 21.89
N ALA A 166 21.12 -3.87 20.89
CA ALA A 166 22.54 -3.48 20.77
C ALA A 166 23.01 -2.62 21.96
N VAL A 167 22.19 -1.63 22.37
CA VAL A 167 22.48 -0.79 23.54
C VAL A 167 22.55 -1.65 24.80
N THR A 168 21.60 -2.56 24.99
CA THR A 168 21.58 -3.49 26.12
C THR A 168 22.83 -4.38 26.12
N LEU A 169 23.21 -4.95 24.97
CA LEU A 169 24.39 -5.81 24.89
C LEU A 169 25.69 -5.06 25.23
N VAL A 170 25.81 -3.82 24.76
CA VAL A 170 26.95 -2.95 25.10
C VAL A 170 26.98 -2.66 26.60
N ALA A 171 25.84 -2.36 27.21
CA ALA A 171 25.75 -2.11 28.65
C ALA A 171 26.17 -3.36 29.47
N VAL A 172 25.70 -4.55 29.08
CA VAL A 172 26.12 -5.82 29.72
C VAL A 172 27.61 -6.08 29.54
N ALA A 173 28.14 -5.86 28.31
CA ALA A 173 29.56 -6.05 28.03
C ALA A 173 30.46 -5.13 28.87
N VAL A 174 30.04 -3.89 29.14
CA VAL A 174 30.75 -2.95 30.00
C VAL A 174 30.77 -3.48 31.43
N VAL A 175 29.61 -3.91 32.00
CA VAL A 175 29.53 -4.44 33.35
C VAL A 175 30.40 -5.69 33.53
N VAL A 176 30.31 -6.65 32.60
CA VAL A 176 31.13 -7.87 32.63
C VAL A 176 32.62 -7.56 32.45
N GLY A 177 32.96 -6.63 31.53
CA GLY A 177 34.33 -6.22 31.28
C GLY A 177 35.01 -5.52 32.50
N VAL A 178 34.25 -4.75 33.27
CA VAL A 178 34.75 -4.12 34.49
C VAL A 178 34.89 -5.15 35.63
N SER A 179 33.94 -6.08 35.77
CA SER A 179 33.94 -7.08 36.84
C SER A 179 34.94 -8.21 36.61
N MET A 180 35.15 -8.63 35.32
CA MET A 180 36.01 -9.76 34.95
C MET A 180 36.71 -9.48 33.62
N PRO A 181 37.78 -8.64 33.58
CA PRO A 181 38.32 -8.13 32.31
C PRO A 181 38.85 -9.22 31.39
N LEU A 182 39.59 -10.19 31.91
CA LEU A 182 40.23 -11.22 31.07
C LEU A 182 39.19 -12.27 30.57
N THR A 183 38.35 -12.75 31.48
CA THR A 183 37.31 -13.75 31.19
C THR A 183 36.23 -13.15 30.28
N GLY A 184 35.83 -11.90 30.54
CA GLY A 184 34.85 -11.16 29.76
C GLY A 184 35.32 -10.91 28.34
N LEU A 185 36.58 -10.55 28.14
CA LEU A 185 37.17 -10.37 26.80
C LEU A 185 37.18 -11.69 26.03
N GLY A 186 37.64 -12.78 26.63
CA GLY A 186 37.65 -14.11 26.01
C GLY A 186 36.27 -14.55 25.54
N MET A 187 35.24 -14.36 26.39
CA MET A 187 33.85 -14.67 26.04
C MET A 187 33.30 -13.76 24.95
N ALA A 188 33.60 -12.47 25.01
CA ALA A 188 33.16 -11.56 23.96
C ALA A 188 33.72 -11.96 22.60
N LEU A 189 35.01 -12.30 22.51
CA LEU A 189 35.65 -12.79 21.27
C LEU A 189 35.02 -14.11 20.80
N TYR A 190 34.76 -15.05 21.72
CA TYR A 190 34.13 -16.32 21.40
C TYR A 190 32.73 -16.12 20.79
N PHE A 191 31.87 -15.34 21.44
CA PHE A 191 30.53 -15.09 20.94
C PHE A 191 30.52 -14.26 19.65
N LEU A 192 31.45 -13.34 19.46
CA LEU A 192 31.64 -12.62 18.20
C LEU A 192 32.02 -13.57 17.07
N ALA A 193 32.89 -14.55 17.32
CA ALA A 193 33.25 -15.58 16.34
C ALA A 193 32.02 -16.45 15.97
N VAL A 194 31.27 -16.93 16.96
CA VAL A 194 30.03 -17.68 16.72
C VAL A 194 29.02 -16.84 15.93
N ALA A 195 28.83 -15.59 16.30
CA ALA A 195 27.95 -14.66 15.59
C ALA A 195 28.38 -14.44 14.14
N TRP A 196 29.67 -14.34 13.90
CA TRP A 196 30.22 -14.17 12.54
C TRP A 196 29.96 -15.41 11.67
N VAL A 197 30.14 -16.63 12.22
CA VAL A 197 29.82 -17.89 11.52
C VAL A 197 28.34 -17.94 11.15
N ILE A 198 27.45 -17.70 12.10
CA ILE A 198 25.99 -17.69 11.87
C ILE A 198 25.64 -16.67 10.79
N LYS A 199 26.18 -15.45 10.88
CA LYS A 199 25.94 -14.37 9.91
C LYS A 199 26.34 -14.79 8.48
N THR A 200 27.45 -15.50 8.30
CA THR A 200 27.92 -15.93 6.98
C THR A 200 27.02 -16.99 6.37
N VAL A 201 26.52 -17.92 7.18
CA VAL A 201 25.59 -18.97 6.76
C VAL A 201 24.24 -18.40 6.33
N ILE A 202 23.67 -17.47 7.11
CA ILE A 202 22.30 -16.94 6.89
C ILE A 202 22.26 -15.90 5.76
N ARG A 203 23.35 -15.19 5.47
CA ARG A 203 23.35 -13.99 4.63
C ARG A 203 22.73 -14.19 3.22
N ARG A 204 23.12 -15.26 2.53
CA ARG A 204 22.71 -15.49 1.13
C ARG A 204 21.24 -15.93 0.97
N PRO A 205 20.73 -16.91 1.75
CA PRO A 205 19.35 -17.34 1.62
C PRO A 205 18.35 -16.23 2.00
N ALA A 206 18.62 -15.40 3.01
CA ALA A 206 17.69 -14.39 3.50
C ALA A 206 17.22 -13.39 2.42
N SER A 207 18.11 -12.91 1.58
CA SER A 207 17.75 -11.96 0.51
C SER A 207 16.89 -12.59 -0.59
N ARG A 208 17.16 -13.86 -0.97
CA ARG A 208 16.35 -14.57 -1.96
C ARG A 208 14.92 -14.82 -1.45
N LEU A 209 14.80 -15.19 -0.18
CA LEU A 209 13.49 -15.38 0.46
C LEU A 209 12.66 -14.12 0.49
N GLY A 210 13.30 -12.96 0.70
CA GLY A 210 12.60 -11.67 0.70
C GLY A 210 11.91 -11.38 -0.63
N TRP A 211 12.60 -11.57 -1.75
CA TRP A 211 12.01 -11.41 -3.07
C TRP A 211 10.91 -12.43 -3.34
N ALA A 212 11.12 -13.70 -2.99
CA ALA A 212 10.11 -14.73 -3.14
C ALA A 212 8.81 -14.35 -2.39
N LEU A 213 8.90 -13.88 -1.15
CA LEU A 213 7.74 -13.48 -0.35
C LEU A 213 6.94 -12.31 -0.96
N VAL A 214 7.62 -11.33 -1.56
CA VAL A 214 6.97 -10.19 -2.22
C VAL A 214 6.25 -10.65 -3.50
N THR A 215 6.94 -11.41 -4.36
CA THR A 215 6.40 -11.84 -5.66
C THR A 215 5.31 -12.88 -5.54
N THR A 216 5.43 -13.83 -4.61
CA THR A 216 4.41 -14.86 -4.40
C THR A 216 3.13 -14.29 -3.78
N GLY A 217 3.25 -13.29 -2.90
CA GLY A 217 2.10 -12.55 -2.37
C GLY A 217 1.32 -11.84 -3.48
N GLU A 218 2.02 -11.21 -4.40
CA GLU A 218 1.42 -10.55 -5.56
C GLU A 218 0.70 -11.54 -6.48
N ARG A 219 1.36 -12.66 -6.84
CA ARG A 219 0.75 -13.71 -7.68
C ARG A 219 -0.50 -14.32 -7.04
N ALA A 220 -0.45 -14.63 -5.75
CA ALA A 220 -1.60 -15.19 -5.04
C ALA A 220 -2.80 -14.21 -5.02
N ASN A 221 -2.57 -12.93 -4.75
CA ASN A 221 -3.62 -11.92 -4.75
C ASN A 221 -4.21 -11.73 -6.16
N THR A 222 -3.37 -11.71 -7.19
CA THR A 222 -3.82 -11.58 -8.59
C THR A 222 -4.68 -12.77 -9.00
N ALA A 223 -4.25 -14.01 -8.72
CA ALA A 223 -5.02 -15.20 -9.05
C ALA A 223 -6.37 -15.23 -8.33
N ALA A 224 -6.41 -14.85 -7.05
CA ALA A 224 -7.64 -14.78 -6.29
C ALA A 224 -8.62 -13.75 -6.86
N LEU A 225 -8.15 -12.53 -7.15
CA LEU A 225 -8.99 -11.47 -7.72
C LEU A 225 -9.54 -11.87 -9.08
N GLN A 226 -8.69 -12.39 -9.97
CA GLN A 226 -9.12 -12.84 -11.30
C GLN A 226 -10.15 -13.97 -11.24
N GLY A 227 -9.99 -14.94 -10.33
CA GLY A 227 -10.97 -16.00 -10.14
C GLY A 227 -12.32 -15.49 -9.63
N LEU A 228 -12.31 -14.53 -8.70
CA LEU A 228 -13.53 -13.94 -8.13
C LEU A 228 -14.23 -12.99 -9.12
N GLU A 229 -13.49 -12.19 -9.87
CA GLU A 229 -14.04 -11.31 -10.92
C GLU A 229 -14.73 -12.11 -12.02
N ASN A 230 -14.17 -13.27 -12.40
CA ASN A 230 -14.72 -14.14 -13.42
C ASN A 230 -15.60 -15.28 -12.84
N TYR A 231 -16.17 -15.09 -11.64
CA TYR A 231 -16.92 -16.13 -10.90
C TYR A 231 -17.98 -16.86 -11.75
N LYS A 232 -18.77 -16.14 -12.55
CA LYS A 232 -19.85 -16.72 -13.37
C LYS A 232 -19.30 -17.68 -14.43
N ASP A 233 -18.27 -17.27 -15.15
CA ASP A 233 -17.62 -18.11 -16.17
C ASP A 233 -16.94 -19.33 -15.54
N VAL A 234 -16.23 -19.14 -14.44
CA VAL A 234 -15.59 -20.21 -13.67
C VAL A 234 -16.64 -21.21 -13.20
N LYS A 235 -17.77 -20.73 -12.66
CA LYS A 235 -18.86 -21.58 -12.15
C LYS A 235 -19.52 -22.39 -13.24
N ILE A 236 -19.83 -21.77 -14.39
CA ILE A 236 -20.52 -22.45 -15.52
C ILE A 236 -19.61 -23.49 -16.17
N ARG A 237 -18.33 -23.18 -16.32
CA ARG A 237 -17.36 -24.10 -16.95
C ARG A 237 -16.87 -25.20 -16.01
N GLY A 238 -17.10 -25.06 -14.70
CA GLY A 238 -16.51 -25.95 -13.70
C GLY A 238 -14.97 -25.94 -13.68
N ASN A 239 -14.37 -24.83 -14.11
CA ASN A 239 -12.92 -24.71 -14.28
C ASN A 239 -12.27 -23.87 -13.16
N ASP A 240 -12.73 -24.06 -11.93
CA ASP A 240 -12.17 -23.48 -10.72
C ASP A 240 -10.75 -23.98 -10.44
N SER A 241 -10.44 -25.21 -10.89
CA SER A 241 -9.13 -25.86 -10.69
C SER A 241 -7.96 -25.04 -11.22
N ALA A 242 -8.09 -24.36 -12.36
CA ALA A 242 -7.00 -23.58 -12.94
C ALA A 242 -6.60 -22.37 -12.06
N PHE A 243 -7.58 -21.62 -11.56
CA PHE A 243 -7.33 -20.51 -10.64
C PHE A 243 -6.86 -20.98 -9.27
N MET A 244 -7.43 -22.07 -8.78
CA MET A 244 -7.03 -22.70 -7.52
C MET A 244 -5.62 -23.26 -7.58
N GLU A 245 -5.19 -23.83 -8.71
CA GLU A 245 -3.84 -24.37 -8.89
C GLU A 245 -2.79 -23.26 -8.88
N GLU A 246 -3.01 -22.16 -9.61
CA GLU A 246 -2.10 -20.99 -9.59
C GLU A 246 -2.04 -20.35 -8.20
N TYR A 247 -3.20 -20.14 -7.56
CA TYR A 247 -3.26 -19.62 -6.18
C TYR A 247 -2.51 -20.55 -5.21
N ARG A 248 -2.78 -21.86 -5.29
CA ARG A 248 -2.15 -22.89 -4.44
C ARG A 248 -0.64 -22.94 -4.65
N ALA A 249 -0.18 -22.91 -5.91
CA ALA A 249 1.25 -22.91 -6.23
C ALA A 249 1.96 -21.70 -5.62
N ALA A 250 1.41 -20.50 -5.82
CA ALA A 250 1.95 -19.27 -5.23
C ALA A 250 1.94 -19.31 -3.69
N ARG A 251 0.88 -19.85 -3.07
CA ARG A 251 0.79 -19.99 -1.60
C ARG A 251 1.73 -21.06 -1.04
N MET A 252 1.94 -22.16 -1.76
CA MET A 252 2.92 -23.18 -1.36
C MET A 252 4.34 -22.61 -1.39
N GLU A 253 4.73 -21.93 -2.46
CA GLU A 253 6.04 -21.27 -2.56
C GLU A 253 6.23 -20.23 -1.43
N SER A 254 5.20 -19.43 -1.16
CA SER A 254 5.20 -18.48 -0.04
C SER A 254 5.33 -19.17 1.32
N ALA A 255 4.64 -20.30 1.53
CA ALA A 255 4.69 -21.08 2.77
C ALA A 255 6.07 -21.70 2.99
N GLU A 256 6.70 -22.22 1.93
CA GLU A 256 8.07 -22.76 2.00
C GLU A 256 9.09 -21.66 2.31
N ALA A 257 8.97 -20.49 1.66
CA ALA A 257 9.81 -19.34 1.94
C ALA A 257 9.63 -18.84 3.39
N THR A 258 8.38 -18.79 3.87
CA THR A 258 8.05 -18.43 5.25
C THR A 258 8.62 -19.43 6.24
N ARG A 259 8.45 -20.72 6.00
CA ARG A 259 9.02 -21.80 6.85
C ARG A 259 10.52 -21.67 6.96
N LEU A 260 11.21 -21.47 5.83
CA LEU A 260 12.67 -21.33 5.83
C LEU A 260 13.09 -20.03 6.53
N LYS A 261 12.39 -18.92 6.30
CA LYS A 261 12.59 -17.66 7.03
C LYS A 261 12.48 -17.86 8.54
N MET A 262 11.43 -18.55 9.01
CA MET A 262 11.24 -18.82 10.46
C MET A 262 12.40 -19.63 11.03
N ILE A 263 12.83 -20.70 10.38
CA ILE A 263 13.96 -21.53 10.80
C ILE A 263 15.24 -20.67 10.87
N LEU A 264 15.55 -19.90 9.84
CA LEU A 264 16.73 -19.03 9.82
C LEU A 264 16.68 -17.93 10.88
N THR A 265 15.50 -17.51 11.30
CA THR A 265 15.32 -16.51 12.36
C THR A 265 15.46 -17.13 13.75
N MET A 266 15.02 -18.39 13.94
CA MET A 266 15.11 -19.10 15.22
C MET A 266 16.47 -19.76 15.44
N MET A 267 17.14 -20.23 14.39
CA MET A 267 18.39 -20.97 14.43
C MET A 267 19.50 -20.29 15.28
N PRO A 268 19.71 -18.95 15.20
CA PRO A 268 20.74 -18.28 16.00
C PRO A 268 20.59 -18.52 17.51
N ARG A 269 19.35 -18.54 18.01
CA ARG A 269 19.09 -18.78 19.43
C ARG A 269 19.61 -20.14 19.87
N TYR A 270 19.26 -21.22 19.16
CA TYR A 270 19.68 -22.57 19.53
C TYR A 270 21.19 -22.77 19.38
N VAL A 271 21.80 -22.22 18.35
CA VAL A 271 23.26 -22.28 18.17
C VAL A 271 23.98 -21.54 19.31
N LEU A 272 23.47 -20.38 19.72
CA LEU A 272 24.02 -19.61 20.84
C LEU A 272 23.83 -20.33 22.18
N GLU A 273 22.71 -21.00 22.41
CA GLU A 273 22.46 -21.82 23.61
C GLU A 273 23.49 -22.95 23.71
N VAL A 274 23.72 -23.69 22.62
CA VAL A 274 24.74 -24.76 22.58
C VAL A 274 26.14 -24.18 22.78
N ALA A 275 26.46 -23.07 22.09
CA ALA A 275 27.75 -22.40 22.24
C ALA A 275 27.99 -21.91 23.69
N PHE A 276 26.94 -21.43 24.36
CA PHE A 276 27.04 -21.00 25.75
C PHE A 276 27.31 -22.16 26.72
N VAL A 277 26.59 -23.27 26.59
CA VAL A 277 26.84 -24.48 27.39
C VAL A 277 28.25 -25.00 27.16
N ALA A 278 28.72 -25.01 25.90
CA ALA A 278 30.10 -25.40 25.58
C ALA A 278 31.15 -24.47 26.23
N ALA A 279 30.88 -23.15 26.23
CA ALA A 279 31.78 -22.18 26.89
C ALA A 279 31.84 -22.40 28.42
N ILE A 280 30.70 -22.65 29.08
CA ILE A 280 30.65 -22.99 30.50
C ILE A 280 31.44 -24.29 30.75
N ALA A 281 31.21 -25.34 30.01
CA ALA A 281 31.89 -26.62 30.15
C ALA A 281 33.41 -26.48 29.99
N ALA A 282 33.84 -25.71 28.98
CA ALA A 282 35.27 -25.44 28.77
C ALA A 282 35.89 -24.66 29.98
N LEU A 283 35.19 -23.67 30.48
CA LEU A 283 35.66 -22.87 31.62
C LEU A 283 35.78 -23.71 32.91
N VAL A 284 34.80 -24.57 33.16
CA VAL A 284 34.84 -25.54 34.27
C VAL A 284 36.04 -26.48 34.12
N ALA A 285 36.21 -27.07 32.96
CA ALA A 285 37.34 -27.98 32.70
C ALA A 285 38.69 -27.32 32.93
N VAL A 286 38.88 -26.08 32.42
CA VAL A 286 40.13 -25.31 32.63
C VAL A 286 40.36 -24.99 34.11
N ALA A 287 39.31 -24.60 34.87
CA ALA A 287 39.40 -24.32 36.28
C ALA A 287 39.79 -25.56 37.11
N PHE A 288 39.25 -26.74 36.79
CA PHE A 288 39.61 -28.00 37.39
C PHE A 288 41.07 -28.40 37.09
N ILE A 289 41.52 -28.27 35.82
CA ILE A 289 42.90 -28.58 35.42
C ILE A 289 43.91 -27.67 36.14
N GLN A 290 43.53 -26.41 36.41
CA GLN A 290 44.38 -25.44 37.11
C GLN A 290 44.33 -25.57 38.67
N GLY A 291 43.58 -26.51 39.22
CA GLY A 291 43.44 -26.70 40.66
C GLY A 291 42.65 -25.59 41.40
N ARG A 292 41.93 -24.74 40.68
CA ARG A 292 41.21 -23.58 41.21
C ARG A 292 39.71 -23.85 41.34
N GLY A 293 39.29 -25.07 41.63
CA GLY A 293 37.88 -25.49 41.68
C GLY A 293 37.00 -24.66 42.64
N GLY A 294 37.54 -24.20 43.75
CA GLY A 294 36.77 -23.39 44.72
C GLY A 294 36.45 -21.96 44.27
N GLU A 295 37.38 -21.33 43.56
CA GLU A 295 37.19 -19.96 43.01
C GLU A 295 36.29 -19.95 41.75
N ALA A 296 36.15 -21.12 41.14
CA ALA A 296 35.32 -21.28 39.94
C ALA A 296 33.82 -21.06 40.21
N PHE A 297 33.32 -21.35 41.38
CA PHE A 297 31.88 -21.23 41.72
C PHE A 297 31.36 -19.80 41.62
N GLY A 298 32.09 -18.80 42.11
CA GLY A 298 31.71 -17.38 42.03
C GLY A 298 31.72 -16.88 40.59
N SER A 299 32.75 -17.28 39.83
CA SER A 299 32.87 -16.94 38.39
C SER A 299 31.75 -17.57 37.55
N LEU A 300 31.38 -18.81 37.85
CA LEU A 300 30.29 -19.52 37.19
C LEU A 300 28.92 -18.89 37.47
N ALA A 301 28.63 -18.47 38.69
CA ALA A 301 27.39 -17.80 39.05
C ALA A 301 27.22 -16.48 38.27
N LEU A 302 28.27 -15.66 38.23
CA LEU A 302 28.29 -14.40 37.50
C LEU A 302 28.16 -14.61 35.98
N LEU A 303 28.80 -15.65 35.47
CA LEU A 303 28.73 -16.03 34.07
C LEU A 303 27.35 -16.53 33.68
N ALA A 304 26.72 -17.36 34.51
CA ALA A 304 25.36 -17.83 34.31
C ALA A 304 24.37 -16.65 34.27
N MET A 305 24.49 -15.71 35.23
CA MET A 305 23.65 -14.50 35.25
C MET A 305 23.84 -13.61 34.03
N ALA A 306 25.10 -13.36 33.61
CA ALA A 306 25.38 -12.62 32.40
C ALA A 306 24.81 -13.34 31.16
N GLY A 307 24.92 -14.66 31.09
CA GLY A 307 24.37 -15.49 30.02
C GLY A 307 22.87 -15.39 29.88
N PHE A 308 22.11 -15.37 30.97
CA PHE A 308 20.66 -15.17 30.93
C PHE A 308 20.25 -13.89 30.23
N ARG A 309 21.13 -12.89 30.16
CA ARG A 309 20.84 -11.62 29.45
C ARG A 309 21.54 -11.51 28.10
N VAL A 310 22.78 -11.95 27.99
CA VAL A 310 23.55 -11.87 26.72
C VAL A 310 22.93 -12.74 25.63
N LEU A 311 22.54 -13.97 25.96
CA LEU A 311 21.97 -14.91 24.96
C LEU A 311 20.69 -14.39 24.30
N PRO A 312 19.64 -13.96 25.01
CA PRO A 312 18.44 -13.41 24.39
C PRO A 312 18.75 -12.16 23.53
N SER A 313 19.60 -11.25 24.02
CA SER A 313 19.95 -10.05 23.28
C SER A 313 20.74 -10.36 22.01
N MET A 314 21.71 -11.27 22.04
CA MET A 314 22.44 -11.71 20.86
C MET A 314 21.52 -12.42 19.85
N ALA A 315 20.64 -13.31 20.33
CA ALA A 315 19.67 -14.00 19.51
C ALA A 315 18.72 -12.99 18.84
N ALA A 316 18.23 -11.99 19.59
CA ALA A 316 17.38 -10.93 19.06
C ALA A 316 18.09 -10.05 18.03
N LEU A 317 19.36 -9.68 18.25
CA LEU A 317 20.17 -8.94 17.25
C LEU A 317 20.33 -9.71 15.95
N MET A 318 20.52 -11.02 16.02
CA MET A 318 20.63 -11.87 14.84
C MET A 318 19.31 -12.04 14.13
N ALA A 319 18.24 -12.29 14.89
CA ALA A 319 16.88 -12.42 14.36
C ALA A 319 16.43 -11.13 13.67
N THR A 320 16.62 -9.96 14.27
CA THR A 320 16.29 -8.67 13.67
C THR A 320 17.14 -8.34 12.45
N THR A 321 18.43 -8.71 12.46
CA THR A 321 19.29 -8.57 11.27
C THR A 321 18.77 -9.42 10.11
N ASN A 322 18.32 -10.64 10.39
CA ASN A 322 17.73 -11.52 9.39
C ASN A 322 16.37 -10.97 8.90
N GLU A 323 15.53 -10.47 9.82
CA GLU A 323 14.24 -9.85 9.50
C GLU A 323 14.41 -8.63 8.58
N ILE A 324 15.36 -7.73 8.88
CA ILE A 324 15.70 -6.58 8.05
C ILE A 324 16.10 -7.04 6.64
N ARG A 325 16.95 -8.08 6.52
CA ARG A 325 17.39 -8.59 5.21
C ARG A 325 16.30 -9.22 4.40
N THR A 326 15.44 -10.02 5.03
CA THR A 326 14.31 -10.67 4.34
C THR A 326 13.23 -9.68 3.95
N SER A 327 13.08 -8.58 4.69
CA SER A 327 12.09 -7.54 4.40
C SER A 327 12.64 -6.37 3.57
N TRP A 328 13.95 -6.40 3.26
CA TRP A 328 14.60 -5.33 2.50
C TRP A 328 13.99 -5.10 1.11
N PRO A 329 13.66 -6.14 0.31
CA PRO A 329 13.00 -5.94 -0.98
C PRO A 329 11.64 -5.22 -0.87
N ALA A 330 10.86 -5.53 0.17
CA ALA A 330 9.61 -4.84 0.42
C ALA A 330 9.84 -3.37 0.79
N PHE A 331 10.89 -3.08 1.55
CA PHE A 331 11.30 -1.72 1.90
C PHE A 331 11.75 -0.92 0.66
N GLU A 332 12.59 -1.51 -0.20
CA GLU A 332 13.01 -0.89 -1.47
C GLU A 332 11.82 -0.57 -2.37
N ARG A 333 10.90 -1.53 -2.53
CA ARG A 333 9.70 -1.32 -3.33
C ARG A 333 8.80 -0.22 -2.75
N THR A 334 8.56 -0.23 -1.45
CA THR A 334 7.73 0.79 -0.79
C THR A 334 8.34 2.19 -0.90
N THR A 335 9.66 2.32 -0.72
CA THR A 335 10.35 3.61 -0.84
C THR A 335 10.39 4.12 -2.27
N ALA A 336 10.58 3.24 -3.26
CA ALA A 336 10.51 3.59 -4.67
C ALA A 336 9.11 4.08 -5.07
N GLU A 337 8.05 3.39 -4.63
CA GLU A 337 6.66 3.83 -4.86
C GLU A 337 6.37 5.20 -4.18
N LEU A 338 6.88 5.42 -2.95
CA LEU A 338 6.75 6.72 -2.28
C LEU A 338 7.51 7.84 -3.00
N ALA A 339 8.69 7.53 -3.57
CA ALA A 339 9.43 8.50 -4.37
C ALA A 339 8.66 8.87 -5.66
N ALA A 340 8.10 7.88 -6.35
CA ALA A 340 7.27 8.09 -7.52
C ALA A 340 5.96 8.85 -7.19
N ALA A 341 5.42 8.66 -5.99
CA ALA A 341 4.21 9.33 -5.54
C ALA A 341 4.39 10.85 -5.35
N GLN A 342 5.57 11.32 -4.94
CA GLN A 342 5.78 12.72 -4.55
C GLN A 342 5.47 13.73 -5.66
N PRO A 343 6.03 13.61 -6.89
CA PRO A 343 5.74 14.57 -7.95
C PRO A 343 4.25 14.59 -8.31
N VAL A 344 3.61 13.43 -8.35
CA VAL A 344 2.18 13.29 -8.68
C VAL A 344 1.31 13.97 -7.62
N LEU A 345 1.58 13.69 -6.33
CA LEU A 345 0.81 14.28 -5.24
C LEU A 345 1.04 15.78 -5.12
N HIS A 346 2.29 16.25 -5.29
CA HIS A 346 2.59 17.69 -5.31
C HIS A 346 1.91 18.42 -6.47
N ALA A 347 1.92 17.82 -7.66
CA ALA A 347 1.21 18.38 -8.81
C ALA A 347 -0.31 18.40 -8.56
N ALA A 348 -0.84 17.33 -7.96
CA ALA A 348 -2.25 17.22 -7.65
C ALA A 348 -2.75 18.17 -6.54
N ASP A 349 -1.89 18.61 -5.64
CA ASP A 349 -2.24 19.56 -4.57
C ASP A 349 -1.99 21.03 -4.95
N ARG A 350 -1.43 21.30 -6.15
CA ARG A 350 -1.30 22.68 -6.65
C ARG A 350 -2.65 23.25 -7.05
N PRO A 351 -2.91 24.53 -6.80
CA PRO A 351 -4.06 25.20 -7.38
C PRO A 351 -3.96 25.15 -8.91
N TYR A 352 -5.06 24.97 -9.56
CA TYR A 352 -5.17 24.96 -11.02
C TYR A 352 -6.30 25.92 -11.45
N GLU A 353 -6.15 26.48 -12.63
CA GLU A 353 -7.21 27.29 -13.25
C GLU A 353 -8.13 26.37 -14.06
N ARG A 354 -9.45 26.59 -13.93
CA ARG A 354 -10.42 25.86 -14.75
C ARG A 354 -10.27 26.30 -16.19
N ILE A 355 -10.15 25.34 -17.13
CA ILE A 355 -10.20 25.64 -18.56
C ILE A 355 -11.64 25.99 -18.91
N THR A 356 -11.84 27.11 -19.60
CA THR A 356 -13.14 27.44 -20.20
C THR A 356 -13.34 26.59 -21.44
N PHE A 357 -14.59 26.17 -21.68
CA PHE A 357 -14.95 25.45 -22.90
C PHE A 357 -16.23 26.05 -23.47
N GLU A 358 -16.11 26.95 -24.44
CA GLU A 358 -17.20 27.73 -25.05
C GLU A 358 -17.22 27.66 -26.58
N GLU A 359 -16.08 27.36 -27.20
CA GLU A 359 -15.96 27.35 -28.68
C GLU A 359 -15.76 25.95 -29.23
N SER A 360 -14.61 25.30 -29.00
CA SER A 360 -14.31 23.99 -29.57
C SER A 360 -13.20 23.23 -28.87
N ILE A 361 -13.25 21.90 -29.02
CA ILE A 361 -12.13 20.99 -28.81
C ILE A 361 -11.48 20.73 -30.15
N GLU A 362 -10.16 20.88 -30.22
CA GLU A 362 -9.38 20.61 -31.43
C GLU A 362 -8.28 19.60 -31.13
N VAL A 363 -8.27 18.53 -31.92
CA VAL A 363 -7.16 17.56 -31.96
C VAL A 363 -6.37 17.92 -33.23
N ARG A 364 -5.07 18.24 -33.07
CA ARG A 364 -4.22 18.72 -34.16
C ARG A 364 -3.03 17.79 -34.37
N ASP A 365 -2.95 17.14 -35.53
CA ASP A 365 -1.86 16.23 -35.96
C ASP A 365 -1.45 15.24 -34.83
N ALA A 366 -2.46 14.72 -34.13
CA ALA A 366 -2.20 13.93 -32.94
C ALA A 366 -1.89 12.46 -33.27
N SER A 367 -0.79 11.96 -32.71
CA SER A 367 -0.41 10.55 -32.78
C SER A 367 -0.12 10.01 -31.39
N PHE A 368 -0.57 8.78 -31.11
CA PHE A 368 -0.44 8.15 -29.80
C PHE A 368 -0.04 6.68 -29.89
N THR A 369 0.90 6.30 -29.02
CA THR A 369 1.39 4.92 -28.85
C THR A 369 1.28 4.52 -27.38
N TYR A 370 0.70 3.36 -27.07
CA TYR A 370 0.66 2.84 -25.70
C TYR A 370 2.05 2.50 -25.18
N PRO A 371 2.31 2.69 -23.86
CA PRO A 371 3.56 2.26 -23.24
C PRO A 371 3.88 0.79 -23.53
N GLY A 372 5.12 0.53 -23.99
CA GLY A 372 5.58 -0.83 -24.31
C GLY A 372 5.14 -1.35 -25.69
N LYS A 373 4.43 -0.56 -26.49
CA LYS A 373 4.14 -0.85 -27.91
C LYS A 373 5.08 -0.04 -28.80
N THR A 374 5.32 -0.55 -30.01
CA THR A 374 6.16 0.11 -31.03
C THR A 374 5.35 0.84 -32.10
N GLU A 375 4.11 0.42 -32.32
CA GLU A 375 3.26 1.01 -33.35
C GLU A 375 2.24 1.98 -32.74
N PRO A 376 2.02 3.13 -33.38
CA PRO A 376 1.00 4.09 -32.96
C PRO A 376 -0.40 3.52 -33.16
N VAL A 377 -1.23 3.70 -32.14
CA VAL A 377 -2.66 3.33 -32.19
C VAL A 377 -3.50 4.46 -32.76
N LEU A 378 -3.07 5.72 -32.61
CA LEU A 378 -3.64 6.87 -33.31
C LEU A 378 -2.56 7.49 -34.22
N ARG A 379 -2.93 7.85 -35.44
CA ARG A 379 -1.99 8.35 -36.47
C ARG A 379 -2.57 9.57 -37.15
N ASP A 380 -1.88 10.69 -37.02
CA ASP A 380 -2.17 11.94 -37.74
C ASP A 380 -3.66 12.33 -37.63
N ILE A 381 -4.16 12.42 -36.39
CA ILE A 381 -5.56 12.75 -36.12
C ILE A 381 -5.76 14.27 -36.15
N ASP A 382 -6.64 14.73 -37.02
CA ASP A 382 -7.16 16.09 -37.07
C ASP A 382 -8.68 16.07 -36.88
N LEU A 383 -9.17 16.74 -35.82
CA LEU A 383 -10.59 16.75 -35.47
C LEU A 383 -10.95 18.05 -34.76
N ARG A 384 -12.07 18.65 -35.13
CA ARG A 384 -12.67 19.80 -34.44
C ARG A 384 -14.09 19.47 -33.99
N ILE A 385 -14.35 19.66 -32.67
CA ILE A 385 -15.65 19.41 -32.05
C ILE A 385 -16.16 20.73 -31.46
N PRO A 386 -17.13 21.40 -32.11
CA PRO A 386 -17.72 22.64 -31.59
C PRO A 386 -18.48 22.41 -30.27
N PHE A 387 -18.51 23.43 -29.43
CA PHE A 387 -19.30 23.39 -28.19
C PHE A 387 -20.80 23.19 -28.49
N GLY A 388 -21.47 22.40 -27.66
CA GLY A 388 -22.92 22.13 -27.79
C GLY A 388 -23.28 21.14 -28.90
N SER A 389 -22.31 20.62 -29.63
CA SER A 389 -22.54 19.61 -30.69
C SER A 389 -22.50 18.18 -30.17
N SER A 390 -23.10 17.26 -30.92
CA SER A 390 -23.08 15.82 -30.62
C SER A 390 -22.29 15.08 -31.71
N TYR A 391 -21.29 14.29 -31.25
CA TYR A 391 -20.39 13.51 -32.13
C TYR A 391 -20.51 12.02 -31.83
N ALA A 392 -20.64 11.21 -32.85
CA ALA A 392 -20.56 9.76 -32.72
C ALA A 392 -19.23 9.26 -33.33
N PHE A 393 -18.46 8.49 -32.53
CA PHE A 393 -17.26 7.80 -33.03
C PHE A 393 -17.62 6.37 -33.40
N VAL A 394 -17.44 6.02 -34.68
CA VAL A 394 -17.79 4.72 -35.23
C VAL A 394 -16.60 4.10 -35.96
N GLY A 395 -16.60 2.77 -36.08
CA GLY A 395 -15.52 2.01 -36.73
C GLY A 395 -15.42 0.60 -36.15
N GLY A 396 -14.63 -0.24 -36.77
CA GLY A 396 -14.39 -1.60 -36.29
C GLY A 396 -13.77 -1.70 -34.88
N SER A 397 -13.79 -2.91 -34.31
CA SER A 397 -13.07 -3.15 -33.08
C SER A 397 -11.57 -2.90 -33.28
N GLY A 398 -10.91 -2.18 -32.38
CA GLY A 398 -9.50 -1.80 -32.51
C GLY A 398 -9.22 -0.62 -33.43
N ALA A 399 -10.22 0.05 -33.97
CA ALA A 399 -10.04 1.25 -34.83
C ALA A 399 -9.45 2.48 -34.11
N GLY A 400 -9.34 2.46 -32.77
CA GLY A 400 -8.77 3.56 -31.98
C GLY A 400 -9.80 4.49 -31.33
N LYS A 401 -11.10 4.20 -31.39
CA LYS A 401 -12.19 5.06 -30.88
C LYS A 401 -12.02 5.44 -29.43
N THR A 402 -11.92 4.45 -28.54
CA THR A 402 -11.75 4.67 -27.09
C THR A 402 -10.44 5.41 -26.80
N THR A 403 -9.36 5.08 -27.52
CA THR A 403 -8.08 5.78 -27.39
C THR A 403 -8.17 7.25 -27.76
N LEU A 404 -8.94 7.59 -28.83
CA LEU A 404 -9.18 8.99 -29.20
C LEU A 404 -10.02 9.72 -28.15
N VAL A 405 -11.02 9.05 -27.60
CA VAL A 405 -11.80 9.58 -26.45
C VAL A 405 -10.91 9.82 -25.26
N ASP A 406 -10.08 8.84 -24.87
CA ASP A 406 -9.15 8.96 -23.74
C ASP A 406 -8.14 10.11 -23.95
N LEU A 407 -7.75 10.38 -25.19
CA LEU A 407 -6.92 11.53 -25.55
C LEU A 407 -7.68 12.85 -25.38
N VAL A 408 -8.92 12.93 -25.86
CA VAL A 408 -9.79 14.13 -25.74
C VAL A 408 -10.14 14.45 -24.29
N ILE A 409 -10.36 13.46 -23.44
CA ILE A 409 -10.62 13.68 -22.01
C ILE A 409 -9.34 13.90 -21.19
N GLY A 410 -8.15 13.73 -21.79
CA GLY A 410 -6.87 14.00 -21.15
C GLY A 410 -6.35 12.88 -20.26
N PHE A 411 -6.75 11.62 -20.50
CA PHE A 411 -6.17 10.44 -19.84
C PHE A 411 -4.86 10.01 -20.52
N HIS A 412 -4.69 10.38 -21.79
CA HIS A 412 -3.48 10.14 -22.56
C HIS A 412 -2.90 11.45 -23.08
N HIS A 413 -1.60 11.45 -23.29
CA HIS A 413 -0.84 12.56 -23.91
C HIS A 413 -0.35 12.13 -25.28
N ALA A 414 -0.58 12.96 -26.30
CA ALA A 414 -0.09 12.70 -27.64
C ALA A 414 1.44 12.79 -27.67
N GLN A 415 2.12 11.85 -28.34
CA GLN A 415 3.57 11.97 -28.57
C GLN A 415 3.91 12.94 -29.70
N ARG A 416 2.96 13.21 -30.59
CA ARG A 416 3.05 14.22 -31.65
C ARG A 416 1.72 14.92 -31.76
N GLY A 417 1.73 16.22 -32.03
CA GLY A 417 0.52 17.04 -32.03
C GLY A 417 -0.05 17.23 -30.65
N GLY A 418 -1.36 17.46 -30.49
CA GLY A 418 -1.99 17.65 -29.20
C GLY A 418 -3.47 17.91 -29.24
N VAL A 419 -4.08 18.04 -28.07
CA VAL A 419 -5.48 18.43 -27.88
C VAL A 419 -5.55 19.84 -27.31
N TYR A 420 -6.39 20.67 -27.89
CA TYR A 420 -6.58 22.06 -27.49
C TYR A 420 -8.06 22.29 -27.19
N VAL A 421 -8.35 23.05 -26.15
CA VAL A 421 -9.70 23.47 -25.77
C VAL A 421 -9.72 25.00 -25.80
N ASP A 422 -10.52 25.57 -26.66
CA ASP A 422 -10.58 27.04 -26.93
C ASP A 422 -9.17 27.64 -27.10
N GLY A 423 -8.29 26.92 -27.81
CA GLY A 423 -6.90 27.33 -28.05
C GLY A 423 -5.90 27.05 -26.94
N VAL A 424 -6.34 26.59 -25.74
CA VAL A 424 -5.48 26.19 -24.63
C VAL A 424 -5.08 24.73 -24.77
N GLU A 425 -3.79 24.43 -24.69
CA GLU A 425 -3.30 23.08 -24.74
C GLU A 425 -3.69 22.28 -23.48
N LEU A 426 -4.36 21.16 -23.69
CA LEU A 426 -4.92 20.36 -22.61
C LEU A 426 -3.84 19.73 -21.71
N GLU A 427 -2.72 19.32 -22.30
CA GLU A 427 -1.61 18.68 -21.58
C GLU A 427 -0.99 19.59 -20.51
N ALA A 428 -1.04 20.91 -20.72
CA ALA A 428 -0.53 21.86 -19.75
C ALA A 428 -1.37 21.94 -18.46
N ASN A 429 -2.69 21.62 -18.53
CA ASN A 429 -3.59 21.71 -17.38
C ASN A 429 -4.75 20.69 -17.45
N PRO A 430 -4.48 19.37 -17.41
CA PRO A 430 -5.53 18.36 -17.55
C PRO A 430 -6.58 18.43 -16.42
N ARG A 431 -6.20 18.85 -15.20
CA ARG A 431 -7.13 18.99 -14.08
C ARG A 431 -8.16 20.10 -14.27
N GLY A 432 -7.75 21.23 -14.82
CA GLY A 432 -8.67 22.30 -15.17
C GLY A 432 -9.67 21.90 -16.24
N TRP A 433 -9.30 20.92 -17.07
CA TRP A 433 -10.19 20.33 -18.04
C TRP A 433 -11.20 19.37 -17.42
N TRP A 434 -10.80 18.50 -16.49
CA TRP A 434 -11.68 17.49 -15.88
C TRP A 434 -12.88 18.07 -15.12
N ASP A 435 -12.83 19.32 -14.72
CA ASP A 435 -13.98 20.02 -14.15
C ASP A 435 -15.11 20.26 -15.20
N ASN A 436 -14.79 20.15 -16.48
CA ASN A 436 -15.75 20.28 -17.57
C ASN A 436 -16.23 18.93 -18.09
N VAL A 437 -15.55 17.83 -17.73
CA VAL A 437 -15.76 16.51 -18.33
C VAL A 437 -16.55 15.61 -17.39
N ALA A 438 -17.53 14.93 -17.94
CA ALA A 438 -18.13 13.77 -17.33
C ALA A 438 -18.03 12.56 -18.25
N PHE A 439 -17.72 11.42 -17.68
CA PHE A 439 -17.52 10.17 -18.41
C PHE A 439 -18.45 9.07 -17.87
N VAL A 440 -19.16 8.43 -18.76
CA VAL A 440 -20.00 7.26 -18.49
C VAL A 440 -19.36 6.05 -19.15
N PRO A 441 -18.77 5.13 -18.39
CA PRO A 441 -18.11 3.95 -18.94
C PRO A 441 -19.12 2.93 -19.47
N GLN A 442 -18.64 1.99 -20.28
CA GLN A 442 -19.40 0.84 -20.79
C GLN A 442 -20.06 0.03 -19.65
N SER A 443 -19.36 -0.17 -18.54
CA SER A 443 -19.86 -0.85 -17.36
C SER A 443 -19.84 0.08 -16.14
N VAL A 444 -21.01 0.51 -15.69
CA VAL A 444 -21.15 1.36 -14.52
C VAL A 444 -21.11 0.52 -13.24
N THR A 445 -20.12 0.78 -12.39
CA THR A 445 -20.02 0.13 -11.07
C THR A 445 -20.94 0.80 -10.06
N VAL A 446 -21.67 -0.01 -9.30
CA VAL A 446 -22.46 0.44 -8.14
C VAL A 446 -21.65 0.12 -6.88
N VAL A 447 -21.37 1.13 -6.07
CA VAL A 447 -20.71 0.96 -4.79
C VAL A 447 -21.73 0.62 -3.69
N ASN A 448 -21.33 -0.19 -2.71
CA ASN A 448 -22.18 -0.48 -1.56
C ASN A 448 -22.43 0.80 -0.75
N GLY A 449 -23.64 1.32 -0.80
CA GLY A 449 -24.03 2.57 -0.16
C GLY A 449 -25.41 3.04 -0.61
N THR A 450 -25.84 4.19 -0.12
CA THR A 450 -27.13 4.76 -0.49
C THR A 450 -27.16 5.19 -1.97
N VAL A 451 -28.36 5.40 -2.52
CA VAL A 451 -28.55 6.00 -3.85
C VAL A 451 -27.82 7.35 -3.91
N LEU A 452 -28.00 8.17 -2.86
CA LEU A 452 -27.31 9.46 -2.72
C LEU A 452 -25.79 9.31 -2.83
N HIS A 453 -25.20 8.40 -2.04
CA HIS A 453 -23.76 8.10 -2.11
C HIS A 453 -23.33 7.62 -3.50
N ASN A 454 -24.15 6.82 -4.16
CA ASN A 454 -23.88 6.33 -5.50
C ASN A 454 -23.92 7.42 -6.58
N VAL A 455 -24.71 8.46 -6.42
CA VAL A 455 -24.69 9.61 -7.36
C VAL A 455 -23.45 10.50 -7.13
N LEU A 456 -23.11 10.75 -5.88
CA LEU A 456 -22.00 11.65 -5.52
C LEU A 456 -20.62 11.00 -5.59
N LEU A 457 -20.54 9.68 -5.31
CA LEU A 457 -19.30 8.92 -5.10
C LEU A 457 -18.41 9.51 -3.98
N ASP A 458 -18.99 10.28 -3.09
CA ASP A 458 -18.32 10.94 -1.98
C ASP A 458 -19.20 10.89 -0.72
N VAL A 459 -18.69 10.24 0.33
CA VAL A 459 -19.42 10.04 1.60
C VAL A 459 -19.58 11.35 2.37
N GLU A 460 -18.55 12.22 2.34
CA GLU A 460 -18.61 13.52 3.04
C GLU A 460 -19.54 14.48 2.31
N ALA A 461 -19.44 14.54 0.98
CA ALA A 461 -20.35 15.33 0.16
C ALA A 461 -21.82 14.88 0.31
N ALA A 462 -22.07 13.60 0.53
CA ALA A 462 -23.44 13.08 0.75
C ALA A 462 -24.11 13.66 2.00
N GLN A 463 -23.34 14.12 2.99
CA GLN A 463 -23.91 14.72 4.22
C GLN A 463 -24.39 16.17 4.01
N THR A 464 -23.82 16.88 3.06
CA THR A 464 -24.06 18.32 2.80
C THR A 464 -24.69 18.58 1.45
N ALA A 465 -24.91 17.55 0.63
CA ALA A 465 -25.42 17.70 -0.73
C ALA A 465 -26.86 18.24 -0.78
N ASP A 466 -27.13 19.05 -1.77
CA ASP A 466 -28.48 19.43 -2.13
C ASP A 466 -29.25 18.23 -2.68
N ARG A 467 -30.09 17.64 -1.83
CA ARG A 467 -30.89 16.45 -2.16
C ARG A 467 -31.84 16.71 -3.33
N ALA A 468 -32.38 17.91 -3.46
CA ALA A 468 -33.27 18.28 -4.55
C ALA A 468 -32.52 18.26 -5.90
N GLU A 469 -31.25 18.68 -5.91
CA GLU A 469 -30.40 18.58 -7.11
C GLU A 469 -30.11 17.12 -7.48
N VAL A 470 -29.86 16.25 -6.51
CA VAL A 470 -29.65 14.81 -6.76
C VAL A 470 -30.94 14.17 -7.30
N GLU A 471 -32.10 14.48 -6.76
CA GLU A 471 -33.37 14.01 -7.32
C GLU A 471 -33.61 14.53 -8.74
N ARG A 472 -33.30 15.80 -8.99
CA ARG A 472 -33.42 16.41 -10.32
C ARG A 472 -32.60 15.65 -11.36
N VAL A 473 -31.31 15.38 -11.08
CA VAL A 473 -30.46 14.64 -12.04
C VAL A 473 -30.87 13.17 -12.20
N LEU A 474 -31.39 12.53 -11.15
CA LEU A 474 -31.95 11.18 -11.27
C LEU A 474 -33.19 11.16 -12.18
N ARG A 475 -34.09 12.16 -12.04
CA ARG A 475 -35.26 12.30 -12.91
C ARG A 475 -34.85 12.66 -14.35
N GLU A 476 -33.86 13.55 -14.53
CA GLU A 476 -33.28 13.88 -15.84
C GLU A 476 -32.65 12.62 -16.49
N ALA A 477 -32.00 11.75 -15.71
CA ALA A 477 -31.48 10.46 -16.17
C ALA A 477 -32.58 9.37 -16.30
N GLN A 478 -33.87 9.72 -16.28
CA GLN A 478 -34.99 8.80 -16.39
C GLN A 478 -35.04 7.70 -15.30
N LEU A 479 -34.59 8.04 -14.08
CA LEU A 479 -34.64 7.17 -12.89
C LEU A 479 -35.71 7.62 -11.88
N GLY A 480 -36.57 8.62 -12.19
CA GLY A 480 -37.56 9.16 -11.27
C GLY A 480 -38.51 8.10 -10.76
N GLN A 481 -39.13 7.31 -11.66
CA GLN A 481 -40.04 6.25 -11.27
C GLN A 481 -39.38 5.20 -10.36
N TRP A 482 -38.15 4.78 -10.70
CA TRP A 482 -37.40 3.85 -9.89
C TRP A 482 -37.09 4.42 -8.49
N LEU A 483 -36.73 5.70 -8.40
CA LEU A 483 -36.49 6.38 -7.12
C LEU A 483 -37.76 6.42 -6.26
N ASP A 484 -38.92 6.70 -6.87
CA ASP A 484 -40.24 6.79 -6.19
C ASP A 484 -40.72 5.41 -5.68
N GLU A 485 -40.25 4.30 -6.29
CA GLU A 485 -40.54 2.92 -5.89
C GLU A 485 -39.62 2.41 -4.76
N LEU A 486 -38.52 3.12 -4.45
CA LEU A 486 -37.60 2.72 -3.39
C LEU A 486 -38.14 3.03 -1.99
N PRO A 487 -37.94 2.12 -1.00
CA PRO A 487 -38.56 2.26 0.32
C PRO A 487 -38.11 3.52 1.07
N ASP A 488 -36.82 3.91 0.94
CA ASP A 488 -36.23 5.06 1.63
C ASP A 488 -35.73 6.12 0.62
N GLY A 489 -36.18 6.08 -0.65
CA GLY A 489 -35.79 7.03 -1.68
C GLY A 489 -34.29 7.11 -1.84
N LEU A 490 -33.72 8.32 -1.70
CA LEU A 490 -32.25 8.56 -1.81
C LEU A 490 -31.42 7.83 -0.74
N ASP A 491 -32.00 7.48 0.40
CA ASP A 491 -31.30 6.80 1.51
C ASP A 491 -31.35 5.27 1.37
N THR A 492 -32.06 4.74 0.38
CA THR A 492 -32.07 3.31 0.10
C THR A 492 -30.68 2.82 -0.22
N VAL A 493 -30.24 1.78 0.48
CA VAL A 493 -28.95 1.13 0.25
C VAL A 493 -29.04 0.23 -0.97
N ILE A 494 -28.13 0.44 -1.93
CA ILE A 494 -27.99 -0.33 -3.17
C ILE A 494 -26.58 -0.93 -3.27
N GLY A 495 -26.43 -1.99 -4.07
CA GLY A 495 -25.15 -2.66 -4.28
C GLY A 495 -25.19 -4.15 -3.98
N GLU A 496 -24.04 -4.77 -3.74
CA GLU A 496 -23.96 -6.20 -3.43
C GLU A 496 -24.61 -6.52 -2.09
N GLY A 497 -25.56 -7.48 -2.08
CA GLY A 497 -26.29 -7.89 -0.88
C GLY A 497 -27.40 -6.93 -0.42
N ALA A 498 -27.69 -5.88 -1.19
CA ALA A 498 -28.75 -4.89 -0.93
C ALA A 498 -29.79 -4.89 -2.07
N VAL A 499 -30.52 -3.78 -2.24
CA VAL A 499 -31.47 -3.66 -3.36
C VAL A 499 -30.72 -3.76 -4.69
N GLY A 500 -31.11 -4.76 -5.49
CA GLY A 500 -30.51 -5.01 -6.79
C GLY A 500 -30.80 -3.90 -7.79
N VAL A 501 -29.81 -3.50 -8.55
CA VAL A 501 -29.92 -2.50 -9.63
C VAL A 501 -29.80 -3.21 -10.97
N SER A 502 -30.81 -3.07 -11.85
CA SER A 502 -30.77 -3.66 -13.21
C SER A 502 -29.66 -3.03 -14.07
N GLY A 503 -29.27 -3.70 -15.17
CA GLY A 503 -28.26 -3.15 -16.09
C GLY A 503 -28.62 -1.77 -16.62
N GLY A 504 -29.88 -1.57 -17.02
CA GLY A 504 -30.37 -0.28 -17.49
C GLY A 504 -30.44 0.79 -16.41
N GLN A 505 -30.78 0.41 -15.16
CA GLN A 505 -30.73 1.34 -14.02
C GLN A 505 -29.30 1.74 -13.68
N ARG A 506 -28.36 0.79 -13.70
CA ARG A 506 -26.91 1.10 -13.49
C ARG A 506 -26.41 2.10 -14.51
N GLN A 507 -26.74 1.89 -15.78
CA GLN A 507 -26.31 2.80 -16.85
C GLN A 507 -26.85 4.22 -16.64
N ARG A 508 -28.17 4.34 -16.35
CA ARG A 508 -28.79 5.63 -16.06
C ARG A 508 -28.27 6.27 -14.77
N LEU A 509 -27.91 5.48 -13.77
CA LEU A 509 -27.23 5.97 -12.57
C LEU A 509 -25.85 6.58 -12.92
N GLY A 510 -25.10 5.96 -13.85
CA GLY A 510 -23.88 6.55 -14.42
C GLY A 510 -24.13 7.90 -15.09
N ILE A 511 -25.23 8.02 -15.85
CA ILE A 511 -25.62 9.30 -16.45
C ILE A 511 -25.98 10.34 -15.38
N ALA A 512 -26.74 9.96 -14.33
CA ALA A 512 -27.06 10.86 -13.22
C ALA A 512 -25.79 11.36 -12.50
N ARG A 513 -24.81 10.48 -12.25
CA ARG A 513 -23.47 10.85 -11.74
C ARG A 513 -22.79 11.90 -12.62
N ALA A 514 -22.83 11.67 -13.93
CA ALA A 514 -22.24 12.55 -14.91
C ALA A 514 -22.91 13.94 -14.89
N LEU A 515 -24.24 13.99 -14.91
CA LEU A 515 -25.01 15.23 -14.95
C LEU A 515 -24.91 16.05 -13.66
N PHE A 516 -24.77 15.39 -12.50
CA PHE A 516 -24.63 16.07 -11.21
C PHE A 516 -23.43 17.04 -11.18
N ARG A 517 -22.36 16.71 -11.88
CA ARG A 517 -21.18 17.57 -12.00
C ARG A 517 -21.38 18.79 -12.90
N ARG A 518 -22.52 18.94 -13.57
CA ARG A 518 -22.83 19.98 -14.55
C ARG A 518 -21.72 20.14 -15.59
N PRO A 519 -21.39 19.05 -16.33
CA PRO A 519 -20.30 19.05 -17.28
C PRO A 519 -20.59 19.92 -18.49
N ARG A 520 -19.56 20.35 -19.18
CA ARG A 520 -19.66 20.97 -20.52
C ARG A 520 -19.35 19.96 -21.64
N LEU A 521 -18.67 18.87 -21.32
CA LEU A 521 -18.46 17.69 -22.16
C LEU A 521 -18.97 16.44 -21.45
N LEU A 522 -19.91 15.73 -22.08
CA LEU A 522 -20.37 14.41 -21.66
C LEU A 522 -19.84 13.36 -22.65
N VAL A 523 -19.12 12.38 -22.14
CA VAL A 523 -18.62 11.25 -22.92
C VAL A 523 -19.37 9.99 -22.51
N LEU A 524 -19.89 9.28 -23.47
CA LEU A 524 -20.64 8.03 -23.33
C LEU A 524 -19.88 6.92 -24.07
N ASP A 525 -19.20 6.04 -23.35
CA ASP A 525 -18.47 4.93 -23.95
C ASP A 525 -19.35 3.67 -23.96
N GLU A 526 -19.84 3.31 -25.14
CA GLU A 526 -20.73 2.16 -25.37
C GLU A 526 -21.93 2.07 -24.41
N ALA A 527 -22.37 3.20 -23.87
CA ALA A 527 -23.36 3.31 -22.81
C ALA A 527 -24.74 2.68 -23.14
N THR A 528 -24.96 2.26 -24.37
CA THR A 528 -26.22 1.66 -24.83
C THR A 528 -26.11 0.19 -25.26
N SER A 529 -24.91 -0.39 -25.29
CA SER A 529 -24.66 -1.73 -25.86
C SER A 529 -25.41 -2.87 -25.14
N ALA A 530 -25.60 -2.76 -23.82
CA ALA A 530 -26.25 -3.77 -22.98
C ALA A 530 -27.73 -3.45 -22.64
N LEU A 531 -28.32 -2.43 -23.28
CA LEU A 531 -29.67 -1.96 -22.98
C LEU A 531 -30.72 -2.59 -23.91
N ASP A 532 -31.92 -2.83 -23.37
CA ASP A 532 -33.10 -3.11 -24.16
C ASP A 532 -33.56 -1.87 -24.91
N ASN A 533 -34.35 -2.05 -25.97
CA ASN A 533 -34.78 -0.97 -26.87
C ASN A 533 -35.54 0.17 -26.14
N LEU A 534 -36.26 -0.13 -25.07
CA LEU A 534 -36.98 0.89 -24.29
C LEU A 534 -36.02 1.75 -23.47
N THR A 535 -35.06 1.12 -22.83
CA THR A 535 -34.05 1.81 -22.02
C THR A 535 -33.10 2.61 -22.92
N GLU A 536 -32.73 2.09 -24.09
CA GLU A 536 -31.95 2.81 -25.10
C GLU A 536 -32.65 4.09 -25.56
N ARG A 537 -33.96 4.01 -25.87
CA ARG A 537 -34.75 5.20 -26.21
C ARG A 537 -34.67 6.27 -25.13
N ARG A 538 -34.83 5.88 -23.85
CA ARG A 538 -34.73 6.80 -22.71
C ARG A 538 -33.37 7.47 -22.60
N VAL A 539 -32.29 6.71 -22.80
CA VAL A 539 -30.92 7.29 -22.83
C VAL A 539 -30.75 8.25 -24.00
N THR A 540 -31.30 7.90 -25.17
CA THR A 540 -31.25 8.76 -26.36
C THR A 540 -32.05 10.05 -26.15
N GLU A 541 -33.19 10.00 -25.50
CA GLU A 541 -33.98 11.18 -25.12
C GLU A 541 -33.21 12.10 -24.16
N VAL A 542 -32.45 11.53 -23.21
CA VAL A 542 -31.56 12.32 -22.34
C VAL A 542 -30.51 13.04 -23.18
N ILE A 543 -29.82 12.33 -24.10
CA ILE A 543 -28.79 12.92 -24.97
C ILE A 543 -29.38 14.06 -25.79
N GLU A 544 -30.57 13.89 -26.40
CA GLU A 544 -31.26 14.93 -27.17
C GLU A 544 -31.59 16.16 -26.31
N SER A 545 -32.02 15.96 -25.05
CA SER A 545 -32.36 17.06 -24.15
C SER A 545 -31.15 17.94 -23.76
N LEU A 546 -29.94 17.41 -23.91
CA LEU A 546 -28.67 18.08 -23.60
C LEU A 546 -28.10 18.86 -24.79
N ARG A 547 -28.62 18.62 -25.99
CA ARG A 547 -28.15 19.24 -27.26
C ARG A 547 -28.16 20.77 -27.14
N GLY A 548 -27.09 21.41 -27.65
CA GLY A 548 -26.92 22.85 -27.59
C GLY A 548 -26.49 23.39 -26.21
N ARG A 549 -26.61 22.61 -25.17
CA ARG A 549 -26.24 22.97 -23.78
C ARG A 549 -24.92 22.35 -23.35
N ILE A 550 -24.66 21.14 -23.79
CA ILE A 550 -23.49 20.33 -23.43
C ILE A 550 -22.99 19.67 -24.73
N THR A 551 -21.68 19.59 -24.89
CA THR A 551 -21.09 18.80 -25.97
C THR A 551 -21.17 17.32 -25.59
N VAL A 552 -21.59 16.47 -26.54
CA VAL A 552 -21.73 15.03 -26.27
C VAL A 552 -20.86 14.24 -27.25
N ILE A 553 -20.02 13.39 -26.74
CA ILE A 553 -19.26 12.40 -27.54
C ILE A 553 -19.81 11.01 -27.19
N VAL A 554 -20.20 10.26 -28.21
CA VAL A 554 -20.69 8.89 -28.05
C VAL A 554 -19.78 7.93 -28.81
N VAL A 555 -19.19 6.97 -28.14
CA VAL A 555 -18.60 5.79 -28.78
C VAL A 555 -19.74 4.83 -29.04
N ALA A 556 -20.18 4.73 -30.28
CA ALA A 556 -21.44 4.06 -30.60
C ALA A 556 -21.24 2.78 -31.39
N HIS A 557 -21.97 1.75 -30.95
CA HIS A 557 -22.15 0.49 -31.69
C HIS A 557 -23.58 0.33 -32.24
N ARG A 558 -24.52 1.23 -31.91
CA ARG A 558 -25.91 1.15 -32.34
C ARG A 558 -26.30 2.29 -33.29
N LEU A 559 -26.93 1.92 -34.38
CA LEU A 559 -27.36 2.82 -35.44
C LEU A 559 -28.37 3.91 -34.96
N SER A 560 -29.24 3.55 -34.03
CA SER A 560 -30.24 4.44 -33.40
C SER A 560 -29.59 5.66 -32.75
N THR A 561 -28.51 5.48 -32.02
CA THR A 561 -27.78 6.55 -31.38
C THR A 561 -26.97 7.38 -32.38
N VAL A 562 -26.31 6.72 -33.34
CA VAL A 562 -25.47 7.36 -34.36
C VAL A 562 -26.29 8.30 -35.26
N LYS A 563 -27.51 7.87 -35.65
CA LYS A 563 -28.39 8.68 -36.55
C LYS A 563 -28.80 10.03 -35.97
N ARG A 564 -28.76 10.18 -34.65
CA ARG A 564 -29.22 11.38 -33.93
C ARG A 564 -28.09 12.36 -33.62
N CYS A 565 -26.83 11.97 -33.80
CA CYS A 565 -25.70 12.85 -33.61
C CYS A 565 -25.56 13.85 -34.78
N ASP A 566 -25.06 15.04 -34.50
CA ASP A 566 -24.84 16.09 -35.50
C ASP A 566 -23.75 15.70 -36.49
N GLN A 567 -22.72 15.01 -35.99
CA GLN A 567 -21.58 14.56 -36.77
C GLN A 567 -21.16 13.14 -36.40
N ILE A 568 -20.66 12.43 -37.37
CA ILE A 568 -20.09 11.09 -37.19
C ILE A 568 -18.63 11.15 -37.62
N VAL A 569 -17.75 10.57 -36.81
CA VAL A 569 -16.35 10.38 -37.13
C VAL A 569 -16.13 8.88 -37.36
N LEU A 570 -15.84 8.52 -38.60
CA LEU A 570 -15.53 7.15 -39.02
C LEU A 570 -14.03 6.90 -38.87
N MET A 571 -13.69 5.91 -38.07
CA MET A 571 -12.29 5.55 -37.78
C MET A 571 -11.97 4.15 -38.31
N ASP A 572 -10.77 4.02 -38.88
CA ASP A 572 -10.18 2.74 -39.22
C ASP A 572 -8.66 2.78 -39.01
N GLN A 573 -8.08 1.71 -38.46
CA GLN A 573 -6.63 1.54 -38.22
C GLN A 573 -5.94 2.78 -37.60
N GLY A 574 -6.62 3.43 -36.65
CA GLY A 574 -6.09 4.59 -35.93
C GLY A 574 -6.12 5.91 -36.70
N ARG A 575 -6.87 5.98 -37.81
CA ARG A 575 -7.06 7.18 -38.65
C ARG A 575 -8.52 7.55 -38.74
N ILE A 576 -8.80 8.84 -38.97
CA ILE A 576 -10.13 9.29 -39.39
C ILE A 576 -10.21 9.12 -40.90
N ILE A 577 -11.10 8.23 -41.35
CA ILE A 577 -11.31 7.93 -42.76
C ILE A 577 -12.55 8.62 -43.34
N GLY A 578 -13.41 9.20 -42.51
CA GLY A 578 -14.58 9.95 -42.90
C GLY A 578 -15.17 10.77 -41.77
N GLN A 579 -15.71 11.94 -42.09
CA GLN A 579 -16.44 12.78 -41.15
C GLN A 579 -17.63 13.43 -41.83
N GLY A 580 -18.79 13.45 -41.20
CA GLY A 580 -19.99 14.05 -41.77
C GLY A 580 -21.27 13.69 -41.04
N THR A 581 -22.40 14.12 -41.55
CA THR A 581 -23.73 13.69 -41.10
C THR A 581 -24.00 12.24 -41.49
N PHE A 582 -24.96 11.60 -40.88
CA PHE A 582 -25.35 10.22 -41.21
C PHE A 582 -25.68 10.06 -42.69
N ALA A 583 -26.49 10.95 -43.25
CA ALA A 583 -26.87 10.93 -44.68
C ALA A 583 -25.66 11.16 -45.58
N GLY A 584 -24.82 12.15 -45.24
CA GLY A 584 -23.63 12.47 -46.03
C GLY A 584 -22.64 11.30 -46.11
N LEU A 585 -22.38 10.63 -44.97
CA LEU A 585 -21.50 9.46 -44.96
C LEU A 585 -22.10 8.24 -45.65
N GLN A 586 -23.42 8.07 -45.62
CA GLN A 586 -24.08 7.02 -46.39
C GLN A 586 -23.91 7.22 -47.90
N GLU A 587 -23.85 8.46 -48.38
CA GLU A 587 -23.65 8.77 -49.79
C GLU A 587 -22.18 8.67 -50.20
N THR A 588 -21.27 9.13 -49.33
CA THR A 588 -19.86 9.35 -49.72
C THR A 588 -18.92 8.20 -49.30
N SER A 589 -19.19 7.45 -48.20
CA SER A 589 -18.29 6.42 -47.71
C SER A 589 -18.83 5.00 -47.93
N PRO A 590 -18.14 4.20 -48.76
CA PRO A 590 -18.44 2.77 -48.93
C PRO A 590 -18.30 1.99 -47.60
N GLU A 591 -17.29 2.31 -46.81
CA GLU A 591 -17.00 1.66 -45.51
C GLU A 591 -18.13 1.93 -44.50
N PHE A 592 -18.67 3.15 -44.48
CA PHE A 592 -19.80 3.48 -43.63
C PHE A 592 -21.08 2.75 -44.05
N ARG A 593 -21.33 2.66 -45.36
CA ARG A 593 -22.46 1.86 -45.91
C ARG A 593 -22.37 0.39 -45.53
N GLU A 594 -21.16 -0.17 -45.57
CA GLU A 594 -20.91 -1.57 -45.17
C GLU A 594 -21.22 -1.78 -43.69
N LEU A 595 -20.73 -0.90 -42.78
CA LEU A 595 -21.03 -0.92 -41.36
C LEU A 595 -22.54 -0.86 -41.09
N VAL A 596 -23.26 0.01 -41.80
CA VAL A 596 -24.73 0.12 -41.68
C VAL A 596 -25.42 -1.16 -42.18
N ARG A 597 -24.93 -1.75 -43.28
CA ARG A 597 -25.51 -2.95 -43.91
C ARG A 597 -25.29 -4.22 -43.09
N LEU A 598 -24.09 -4.37 -42.49
CA LEU A 598 -23.73 -5.54 -41.70
C LEU A 598 -24.48 -5.58 -40.36
N GLY A 599 -25.23 -4.52 -40.02
CA GLY A 599 -26.02 -4.49 -38.80
C GLY A 599 -25.17 -4.30 -37.53
N ASP A 600 -23.86 -4.09 -37.68
CA ASP A 600 -23.02 -3.67 -36.52
C ASP A 600 -23.48 -2.33 -35.96
N LEU A 601 -24.29 -1.62 -36.72
CA LEU A 601 -25.07 -0.45 -36.32
C LEU A 601 -26.59 -0.71 -36.41
N SER A 602 -27.03 -1.95 -36.49
CA SER A 602 -28.45 -2.30 -36.71
C SER A 602 -29.09 -2.87 -35.44
N THR A 603 -30.31 -2.42 -35.27
CA THR A 603 -31.38 -2.87 -34.33
C THR A 603 -31.10 -2.69 -32.84
#